data_ecd84a9e8019822fd75bb18bba05c16d
#
_entry.id   ecd84a9e8019822fd75bb18bba05c16d
#
_cell.length_a   1.000
_cell.length_b   1.000
_cell.length_c   1.000
_cell.angle_alpha   90.00
_cell.angle_beta   90.00
_cell.angle_gamma   90.00
#
_symmetry.space_group_name_H-M   'P 1'
#
loop_
_entity.id
_entity.type
_entity.pdbx_description
1 polymer ?
#
loop_
_entity_poly.entity_id
_entity_poly.type
_entity_poly.pdbx_seq_one_letter_code
_entity_poly.pdbx_strand_id
1 'polypeptide(L)'
;MALELTKVNKDDLELIMTWRMKPEVTRYMYTDPALTMETQLKWFYSTQDNDSVKYWIIKFDGVKIGLINICDIDYKNKRCSWAYYIGDTSFRGRGIATLLECNIYDYVFDDLNLNKLCCEVFTSNEKVISIHEKFGSVIEGTLKQHIYKNGDFFDIVTMGITRDKWKNIKKDYKYDKICIE
;
A
#
# COMPACT_ATOMS: atom_id res chain seq x y z
N MET A 1 8.85 -13.18 -14.83
CA MET A 1 7.84 -12.17 -14.47
C MET A 1 8.53 -11.13 -13.61
N ALA A 2 8.64 -9.89 -14.10
CA ALA A 2 9.35 -8.81 -13.43
C ALA A 2 8.35 -7.83 -12.82
N LEU A 3 8.38 -7.70 -11.50
CA LEU A 3 7.70 -6.63 -10.77
C LEU A 3 8.74 -5.54 -10.45
N GLU A 4 8.38 -4.29 -10.64
CA GLU A 4 9.18 -3.13 -10.27
C GLU A 4 8.32 -2.01 -9.68
N LEU A 5 8.91 -1.22 -8.81
CA LEU A 5 8.30 -0.02 -8.24
C LEU A 5 9.07 1.20 -8.73
N THR A 6 8.42 2.02 -9.55
CA THR A 6 9.03 3.24 -10.10
C THR A 6 8.39 4.48 -9.46
N LYS A 7 9.20 5.48 -9.12
CA LYS A 7 8.69 6.73 -8.53
C LYS A 7 7.59 7.32 -9.40
N VAL A 8 6.53 7.80 -8.75
CA VAL A 8 5.45 8.51 -9.45
C VAL A 8 5.99 9.78 -10.10
N ASN A 9 5.63 9.99 -11.35
CA ASN A 9 5.92 11.21 -12.08
C ASN A 9 4.64 11.84 -12.64
N LYS A 10 4.75 13.01 -13.29
CA LYS A 10 3.57 13.74 -13.78
C LYS A 10 2.78 12.98 -14.84
N ASP A 11 3.44 12.17 -15.66
CA ASP A 11 2.80 11.41 -16.74
C ASP A 11 1.97 10.24 -16.20
N ASP A 12 2.09 9.94 -14.90
CA ASP A 12 1.31 8.90 -14.23
C ASP A 12 -0.03 9.41 -13.68
N LEU A 13 -0.20 10.74 -13.56
CA LEU A 13 -1.31 11.32 -12.80
C LEU A 13 -2.68 11.01 -13.37
N GLU A 14 -2.84 11.03 -14.69
CA GLU A 14 -4.09 10.70 -15.36
C GLU A 14 -4.48 9.23 -15.10
N LEU A 15 -3.48 8.34 -15.17
CA LEU A 15 -3.68 6.92 -14.92
C LEU A 15 -4.05 6.65 -13.45
N ILE A 16 -3.33 7.26 -12.51
CA ILE A 16 -3.63 7.18 -11.06
C ILE A 16 -5.04 7.68 -10.79
N MET A 17 -5.42 8.83 -11.35
CA MET A 17 -6.76 9.42 -11.24
C MET A 17 -7.83 8.46 -11.75
N THR A 18 -7.61 7.90 -12.95
CA THR A 18 -8.52 6.92 -13.55
C THR A 18 -8.73 5.70 -12.65
N TRP A 19 -7.64 5.12 -12.12
CA TRP A 19 -7.75 3.99 -11.19
C TRP A 19 -8.46 4.37 -9.91
N ARG A 20 -8.14 5.55 -9.36
CA ARG A 20 -8.64 6.00 -8.05
C ARG A 20 -10.13 6.33 -8.05
N MET A 21 -10.72 6.55 -9.24
CA MET A 21 -12.16 6.77 -9.41
C MET A 21 -12.93 5.48 -9.77
N LYS A 22 -12.25 4.34 -9.98
CA LYS A 22 -12.93 3.07 -10.26
C LYS A 22 -13.62 2.52 -9.01
N PRO A 23 -14.89 2.07 -9.08
CA PRO A 23 -15.60 1.46 -7.95
C PRO A 23 -14.85 0.25 -7.36
N GLU A 24 -14.18 -0.55 -8.19
CA GLU A 24 -13.41 -1.73 -7.77
C GLU A 24 -12.17 -1.37 -6.92
N VAL A 25 -11.72 -0.12 -7.00
CA VAL A 25 -10.63 0.43 -6.18
C VAL A 25 -11.21 1.14 -4.97
N THR A 26 -12.18 2.05 -5.19
CA THR A 26 -12.69 2.92 -4.11
C THR A 26 -13.48 2.16 -3.05
N ARG A 27 -14.12 1.03 -3.40
CA ARG A 27 -14.95 0.27 -2.44
C ARG A 27 -14.24 -0.06 -1.12
N TYR A 28 -12.92 -0.18 -1.14
CA TYR A 28 -12.09 -0.45 0.03
C TYR A 28 -11.16 0.71 0.40
N MET A 29 -11.47 1.91 -0.10
CA MET A 29 -10.77 3.14 0.26
C MET A 29 -11.67 4.00 1.14
N TYR A 30 -11.08 4.86 1.94
CA TYR A 30 -11.81 5.74 2.86
C TYR A 30 -12.67 6.78 2.15
N THR A 31 -12.34 7.10 0.90
CA THR A 31 -13.04 8.12 0.12
C THR A 31 -13.39 7.64 -1.29
N ASP A 32 -14.46 8.17 -1.85
CA ASP A 32 -14.84 8.07 -3.26
C ASP A 32 -14.66 9.46 -3.92
N PRO A 33 -13.44 9.82 -4.30
CA PRO A 33 -13.16 11.17 -4.75
C PRO A 33 -13.64 11.42 -6.18
N ALA A 34 -14.15 12.61 -6.43
CA ALA A 34 -14.25 13.17 -7.77
C ALA A 34 -12.95 13.95 -8.07
N LEU A 35 -12.00 13.30 -8.74
CA LEU A 35 -10.68 13.87 -8.99
C LEU A 35 -10.64 14.64 -10.30
N THR A 36 -9.83 15.70 -10.32
CA THR A 36 -9.48 16.48 -11.51
C THR A 36 -7.96 16.52 -11.64
N MET A 37 -7.46 16.86 -12.83
CA MET A 37 -6.00 17.03 -13.02
C MET A 37 -5.43 18.11 -12.10
N GLU A 38 -6.20 19.16 -11.79
CA GLU A 38 -5.78 20.18 -10.85
C GLU A 38 -5.56 19.61 -9.44
N THR A 39 -6.51 18.81 -8.93
CA THR A 39 -6.37 18.17 -7.62
C THR A 39 -5.25 17.14 -7.60
N GLN A 40 -5.04 16.41 -8.71
CA GLN A 40 -3.93 15.45 -8.83
C GLN A 40 -2.57 16.14 -8.85
N LEU A 41 -2.44 17.26 -9.54
CA LEU A 41 -1.20 18.06 -9.54
C LEU A 41 -0.89 18.61 -8.15
N LYS A 42 -1.90 19.13 -7.42
CA LYS A 42 -1.72 19.60 -6.04
C LYS A 42 -1.25 18.45 -5.14
N TRP A 43 -1.87 17.28 -5.23
CA TRP A 43 -1.42 16.09 -4.51
C TRP A 43 0.01 15.71 -4.87
N PHE A 44 0.33 15.61 -6.16
CA PHE A 44 1.68 15.26 -6.61
C PHE A 44 2.74 16.19 -6.03
N TYR A 45 2.54 17.51 -6.15
CA TYR A 45 3.50 18.47 -5.59
C TYR A 45 3.59 18.39 -4.07
N SER A 46 2.50 18.13 -3.35
CA SER A 46 2.55 17.96 -1.90
C SER A 46 3.34 16.74 -1.43
N THR A 47 3.59 15.78 -2.32
CA THR A 47 4.36 14.56 -2.01
C THR A 47 5.85 14.68 -2.34
N GLN A 48 6.27 15.66 -3.19
CA GLN A 48 7.65 15.72 -3.68
C GLN A 48 8.66 16.13 -2.60
N ASP A 49 8.29 17.06 -1.74
CA ASP A 49 9.15 17.58 -0.66
C ASP A 49 8.71 17.06 0.72
N ASN A 50 8.05 15.90 0.75
CA ASN A 50 7.52 15.32 1.98
C ASN A 50 8.23 14.00 2.31
N ASP A 51 9.19 14.06 3.24
CA ASP A 51 9.96 12.90 3.69
C ASP A 51 9.12 11.85 4.45
N SER A 52 7.89 12.22 4.87
CA SER A 52 7.00 11.30 5.58
C SER A 52 6.18 10.39 4.65
N VAL A 53 6.30 10.55 3.32
CA VAL A 53 5.58 9.73 2.35
C VAL A 53 6.45 9.33 1.17
N LYS A 54 6.16 8.18 0.61
CA LYS A 54 6.77 7.68 -0.64
C LYS A 54 5.69 7.01 -1.48
N TYR A 55 5.69 7.29 -2.79
CA TYR A 55 4.71 6.74 -3.73
C TYR A 55 5.40 6.14 -4.95
N TRP A 56 4.96 4.95 -5.34
CA TRP A 56 5.45 4.27 -6.54
C TRP A 56 4.30 3.72 -7.39
N ILE A 57 4.53 3.75 -8.70
CA ILE A 57 3.76 2.96 -9.64
C ILE A 57 4.23 1.51 -9.54
N ILE A 58 3.29 0.60 -9.42
CA ILE A 58 3.53 -0.84 -9.53
C ILE A 58 3.53 -1.18 -11.02
N LYS A 59 4.65 -1.70 -11.53
CA LYS A 59 4.74 -2.24 -12.89
C LYS A 59 4.96 -3.74 -12.86
N PHE A 60 4.29 -4.44 -13.74
CA PHE A 60 4.42 -5.88 -13.93
C PHE A 60 4.69 -6.17 -15.39
N ASP A 61 5.85 -6.77 -15.69
CA ASP A 61 6.36 -6.96 -17.04
C ASP A 61 6.29 -5.67 -17.90
N GLY A 62 6.68 -4.54 -17.30
CA GLY A 62 6.69 -3.22 -17.93
C GLY A 62 5.33 -2.51 -18.00
N VAL A 63 4.23 -3.17 -17.65
CA VAL A 63 2.87 -2.59 -17.64
C VAL A 63 2.57 -1.95 -16.29
N LYS A 64 2.13 -0.69 -16.29
CA LYS A 64 1.66 0.01 -15.08
C LYS A 64 0.32 -0.59 -14.63
N ILE A 65 0.24 -1.13 -13.42
CA ILE A 65 -0.93 -1.89 -12.95
C ILE A 65 -1.56 -1.36 -11.66
N GLY A 66 -0.89 -0.50 -10.92
CA GLY A 66 -1.38 -0.01 -9.63
C GLY A 66 -0.46 1.00 -8.99
N LEU A 67 -0.80 1.35 -7.76
CA LEU A 67 -0.06 2.29 -6.92
C LEU A 67 0.20 1.68 -5.56
N ILE A 68 1.36 1.97 -4.99
CA ILE A 68 1.74 1.63 -3.63
C ILE A 68 2.34 2.85 -2.95
N ASN A 69 2.10 2.97 -1.65
CA ASN A 69 2.70 4.04 -0.86
C ASN A 69 3.16 3.54 0.50
N ILE A 70 4.17 4.22 1.02
CA ILE A 70 4.52 4.24 2.43
C ILE A 70 4.22 5.64 2.93
N CYS A 71 3.53 5.77 4.05
CA CYS A 71 3.13 7.03 4.65
C CYS A 71 3.35 7.03 6.16
N ASP A 72 3.14 8.18 6.78
CA ASP A 72 3.34 8.37 8.22
C ASP A 72 4.71 7.87 8.68
N ILE A 73 5.75 8.11 7.86
CA ILE A 73 7.12 7.72 8.20
C ILE A 73 7.58 8.53 9.40
N ASP A 74 7.72 7.83 10.52
CA ASP A 74 8.15 8.39 11.81
C ASP A 74 9.51 7.79 12.17
N TYR A 75 10.57 8.47 11.79
CA TYR A 75 11.95 8.02 12.07
C TYR A 75 12.29 8.05 13.57
N LYS A 76 11.59 8.89 14.37
CA LYS A 76 11.80 8.95 15.80
C LYS A 76 11.25 7.69 16.51
N ASN A 77 10.02 7.30 16.17
CA ASN A 77 9.36 6.11 16.73
C ASN A 77 9.63 4.85 15.88
N LYS A 78 10.43 4.96 14.80
CA LYS A 78 10.83 3.85 13.93
C LYS A 78 9.64 3.07 13.35
N ARG A 79 8.62 3.75 12.85
CA ARG A 79 7.42 3.14 12.27
C ARG A 79 6.96 3.88 11.02
N CYS A 80 6.15 3.19 10.22
CA CYS A 80 5.40 3.79 9.11
C CYS A 80 4.13 3.00 8.85
N SER A 81 3.28 3.55 8.00
CA SER A 81 2.10 2.89 7.45
C SER A 81 2.27 2.65 5.94
N TRP A 82 1.51 1.74 5.36
CA TRP A 82 1.53 1.47 3.94
C TRP A 82 0.17 1.07 3.40
N ALA A 83 -0.02 1.26 2.11
CA ALA A 83 -1.18 0.76 1.39
C ALA A 83 -0.83 0.56 -0.09
N TYR A 84 -1.56 -0.34 -0.76
CA TYR A 84 -1.48 -0.48 -2.21
C TYR A 84 -2.82 -0.88 -2.81
N TYR A 85 -2.95 -0.64 -4.10
CA TYR A 85 -4.06 -1.19 -4.88
C TYR A 85 -3.61 -1.56 -6.29
N ILE A 86 -4.25 -2.57 -6.83
CA ILE A 86 -4.13 -2.96 -8.23
C ILE A 86 -5.29 -2.31 -8.98
N GLY A 87 -4.97 -1.29 -9.77
CA GLY A 87 -5.92 -0.49 -10.55
C GLY A 87 -6.36 -1.17 -11.85
N ASP A 88 -5.49 -2.03 -12.43
CA ASP A 88 -5.85 -2.94 -13.51
C ASP A 88 -6.18 -4.32 -12.93
N THR A 89 -7.48 -4.60 -12.83
CA THR A 89 -7.98 -5.82 -12.17
C THR A 89 -7.62 -7.11 -12.92
N SER A 90 -7.23 -7.05 -14.20
CA SER A 90 -6.80 -8.21 -14.99
C SER A 90 -5.50 -8.84 -14.49
N PHE A 91 -4.74 -8.10 -13.69
CA PHE A 91 -3.50 -8.57 -13.06
C PHE A 91 -3.69 -9.18 -11.66
N ARG A 92 -4.91 -9.18 -11.12
CA ARG A 92 -5.17 -9.79 -9.81
C ARG A 92 -4.96 -11.31 -9.87
N GLY A 93 -4.50 -11.89 -8.76
CA GLY A 93 -4.31 -13.35 -8.63
C GLY A 93 -3.00 -13.90 -9.22
N ARG A 94 -2.09 -13.05 -9.74
CA ARG A 94 -0.82 -13.44 -10.35
C ARG A 94 0.37 -13.52 -9.36
N GLY A 95 0.12 -13.66 -8.08
CA GLY A 95 1.19 -13.73 -7.06
C GLY A 95 1.80 -12.37 -6.67
N ILE A 96 1.29 -11.26 -7.23
CA ILE A 96 1.79 -9.90 -7.02
C ILE A 96 1.84 -9.54 -5.53
N ALA A 97 0.82 -9.95 -4.75
CA ALA A 97 0.76 -9.68 -3.33
C ALA A 97 2.01 -10.25 -2.59
N THR A 98 2.44 -11.48 -2.93
CA THR A 98 3.65 -12.08 -2.34
C THR A 98 4.89 -11.22 -2.58
N LEU A 99 5.06 -10.76 -3.82
CA LEU A 99 6.22 -9.93 -4.19
C LEU A 99 6.17 -8.57 -3.48
N LEU A 100 4.98 -7.93 -3.40
CA LEU A 100 4.83 -6.64 -2.74
C LEU A 100 5.06 -6.76 -1.23
N GLU A 101 4.38 -7.68 -0.54
CA GLU A 101 4.51 -7.87 0.91
C GLU A 101 5.98 -8.09 1.30
N CYS A 102 6.63 -9.08 0.70
CA CYS A 102 7.99 -9.44 1.07
C CYS A 102 9.01 -8.33 0.77
N ASN A 103 8.92 -7.69 -0.40
CA ASN A 103 9.90 -6.67 -0.78
C ASN A 103 9.67 -5.33 -0.05
N ILE A 104 8.42 -4.95 0.24
CA ILE A 104 8.15 -3.76 1.04
C ILE A 104 8.59 -3.97 2.49
N TYR A 105 8.42 -5.17 3.05
CA TYR A 105 8.93 -5.46 4.39
C TYR A 105 10.45 -5.36 4.44
N ASP A 106 11.14 -5.91 3.44
CA ASP A 106 12.59 -5.73 3.33
C ASP A 106 12.98 -4.26 3.22
N TYR A 107 12.34 -3.51 2.33
CA TYR A 107 12.60 -2.09 2.14
C TYR A 107 12.40 -1.28 3.42
N VAL A 108 11.29 -1.51 4.12
CA VAL A 108 10.99 -0.79 5.37
C VAL A 108 11.97 -1.13 6.48
N PHE A 109 12.33 -2.40 6.63
CA PHE A 109 13.16 -2.85 7.75
C PHE A 109 14.64 -2.74 7.48
N ASP A 110 15.08 -3.00 6.25
CA ASP A 110 16.50 -3.04 5.91
C ASP A 110 16.97 -1.68 5.34
N ASP A 111 16.22 -1.06 4.39
CA ASP A 111 16.65 0.19 3.73
C ASP A 111 16.24 1.44 4.54
N LEU A 112 14.97 1.54 4.98
CA LEU A 112 14.52 2.67 5.81
C LEU A 112 14.95 2.53 7.28
N ASN A 113 15.44 1.37 7.69
CA ASN A 113 15.84 1.08 9.05
C ASN A 113 14.76 1.38 10.11
N LEU A 114 13.50 1.07 9.78
CA LEU A 114 12.37 1.18 10.69
C LEU A 114 12.16 -0.12 11.46
N ASN A 115 11.34 -0.09 12.51
CA ASN A 115 11.04 -1.23 13.37
C ASN A 115 9.65 -1.82 13.16
N LYS A 116 8.70 -0.99 12.68
CA LYS A 116 7.29 -1.41 12.57
C LYS A 116 6.66 -0.89 11.29
N LEU A 117 5.94 -1.78 10.60
CA LEU A 117 5.10 -1.45 9.46
C LEU A 117 3.63 -1.70 9.85
N CYS A 118 2.79 -0.69 9.64
CA CYS A 118 1.37 -0.70 9.99
C CYS A 118 0.50 -0.60 8.73
N CYS A 119 -0.72 -1.08 8.82
CA CYS A 119 -1.77 -0.79 7.84
C CYS A 119 -3.15 -0.77 8.51
N GLU A 120 -4.10 -0.15 7.82
CA GLU A 120 -5.50 -0.12 8.21
C GLU A 120 -6.34 -0.73 7.09
N VAL A 121 -7.27 -1.60 7.45
CA VAL A 121 -8.09 -2.35 6.49
C VAL A 121 -9.54 -2.34 6.96
N PHE A 122 -10.50 -2.08 6.07
CA PHE A 122 -11.92 -2.28 6.37
C PHE A 122 -12.15 -3.72 6.84
N THR A 123 -12.91 -3.90 7.92
CA THR A 123 -13.24 -5.25 8.45
C THR A 123 -13.90 -6.13 7.41
N SER A 124 -14.62 -5.54 6.46
CA SER A 124 -15.26 -6.25 5.34
C SER A 124 -14.29 -6.72 4.24
N ASN A 125 -13.02 -6.27 4.28
CA ASN A 125 -12.00 -6.68 3.30
C ASN A 125 -11.18 -7.87 3.81
N GLU A 126 -11.88 -8.95 4.17
CA GLU A 126 -11.29 -10.17 4.74
C GLU A 126 -10.15 -10.75 3.90
N LYS A 127 -10.25 -10.61 2.57
CA LYS A 127 -9.21 -11.08 1.65
C LYS A 127 -7.87 -10.38 1.87
N VAL A 128 -7.88 -9.05 2.05
CA VAL A 128 -6.65 -8.28 2.29
C VAL A 128 -6.13 -8.54 3.70
N ILE A 129 -7.02 -8.63 4.70
CA ILE A 129 -6.65 -9.02 6.07
C ILE A 129 -5.90 -10.37 6.04
N SER A 130 -6.49 -11.40 5.42
CA SER A 130 -5.86 -12.72 5.30
C SER A 130 -4.52 -12.71 4.55
N ILE A 131 -4.36 -11.83 3.55
CA ILE A 131 -3.07 -11.65 2.86
C ILE A 131 -2.03 -11.12 3.85
N HIS A 132 -2.31 -10.04 4.57
CA HIS A 132 -1.38 -9.47 5.53
C HIS A 132 -1.03 -10.47 6.66
N GLU A 133 -2.01 -11.20 7.19
CA GLU A 133 -1.78 -12.26 8.18
C GLU A 133 -0.87 -13.37 7.66
N LYS A 134 -1.08 -13.78 6.40
CA LYS A 134 -0.24 -14.79 5.75
C LYS A 134 1.24 -14.39 5.73
N PHE A 135 1.54 -13.09 5.62
CA PHE A 135 2.91 -12.56 5.61
C PHE A 135 3.37 -12.05 6.99
N GLY A 136 2.66 -12.41 8.05
CA GLY A 136 3.08 -12.22 9.42
C GLY A 136 2.60 -10.97 10.13
N SER A 137 1.83 -10.11 9.44
CA SER A 137 1.11 -9.02 10.12
C SER A 137 0.05 -9.61 11.06
N VAL A 138 -0.21 -8.93 12.15
CA VAL A 138 -1.23 -9.31 13.13
C VAL A 138 -2.25 -8.19 13.29
N ILE A 139 -3.49 -8.53 13.57
CA ILE A 139 -4.50 -7.56 13.99
C ILE A 139 -4.13 -7.04 15.37
N GLU A 140 -3.93 -5.75 15.52
CA GLU A 140 -3.59 -5.09 16.77
C GLU A 140 -4.81 -4.47 17.45
N GLY A 141 -5.87 -4.23 16.68
CA GLY A 141 -7.12 -3.68 17.21
C GLY A 141 -8.19 -3.52 16.14
N THR A 142 -9.41 -3.24 16.61
CA THR A 142 -10.54 -2.88 15.75
C THR A 142 -11.07 -1.52 16.19
N LEU A 143 -11.14 -0.57 15.27
CA LEU A 143 -11.70 0.75 15.50
C LEU A 143 -13.15 0.73 14.97
N LYS A 144 -14.10 0.86 15.92
CA LYS A 144 -15.54 0.79 15.62
C LYS A 144 -16.03 2.10 15.01
N GLN A 145 -16.84 2.00 13.95
CA GLN A 145 -17.48 3.14 13.28
C GLN A 145 -16.48 4.26 12.95
N HIS A 146 -15.27 3.86 12.53
CA HIS A 146 -14.14 4.76 12.38
C HIS A 146 -14.22 5.61 11.11
N ILE A 147 -14.77 5.06 10.04
CA ILE A 147 -14.89 5.73 8.74
C ILE A 147 -16.37 5.98 8.43
N TYR A 148 -16.71 7.25 8.16
CA TYR A 148 -18.02 7.62 7.60
C TYR A 148 -17.89 7.78 6.09
N LYS A 149 -18.66 6.99 5.34
CA LYS A 149 -18.60 6.99 3.89
C LYS A 149 -19.96 6.64 3.29
N ASN A 150 -20.44 7.44 2.35
CA ASN A 150 -21.70 7.21 1.60
C ASN A 150 -22.93 7.01 2.51
N GLY A 151 -22.99 7.71 3.65
CA GLY A 151 -24.10 7.63 4.59
C GLY A 151 -23.96 6.57 5.68
N ASP A 152 -22.94 5.71 5.62
CA ASP A 152 -22.72 4.62 6.54
C ASP A 152 -21.41 4.75 7.33
N PHE A 153 -21.37 4.13 8.53
CA PHE A 153 -20.18 3.99 9.34
C PHE A 153 -19.53 2.61 9.15
N PHE A 154 -18.23 2.59 9.02
CA PHE A 154 -17.46 1.38 8.80
C PHE A 154 -16.41 1.16 9.90
N ASP A 155 -16.28 -0.09 10.30
CA ASP A 155 -15.20 -0.54 11.17
C ASP A 155 -13.93 -0.80 10.36
N ILE A 156 -12.79 -0.56 10.98
CA ILE A 156 -11.49 -0.94 10.43
C ILE A 156 -10.71 -1.79 11.44
N VAL A 157 -9.82 -2.64 10.94
CA VAL A 157 -8.76 -3.26 11.74
C VAL A 157 -7.47 -2.49 11.51
N THR A 158 -6.74 -2.28 12.59
CA THR A 158 -5.33 -1.86 12.54
C THR A 158 -4.47 -3.11 12.61
N MET A 159 -3.52 -3.22 11.69
CA MET A 159 -2.62 -4.37 11.60
C MET A 159 -1.16 -3.90 11.61
N GLY A 160 -0.26 -4.76 12.02
CA GLY A 160 1.15 -4.43 12.02
C GLY A 160 2.07 -5.64 12.03
N ILE A 161 3.30 -5.41 11.56
CA ILE A 161 4.39 -6.36 11.65
C ILE A 161 5.66 -5.64 12.13
N THR A 162 6.43 -6.30 12.99
CA THR A 162 7.72 -5.78 13.47
C THR A 162 8.89 -6.38 12.69
N ARG A 163 10.02 -5.66 12.69
CA ARG A 163 11.28 -6.12 12.11
C ARG A 163 11.67 -7.51 12.62
N ASP A 164 11.61 -7.73 13.93
CA ASP A 164 12.03 -9.02 14.51
C ASP A 164 11.11 -10.15 14.07
N LYS A 165 9.81 -9.90 13.99
CA LYS A 165 8.86 -10.88 13.45
C LYS A 165 9.23 -11.23 12.01
N TRP A 166 9.44 -10.22 11.15
CA TRP A 166 9.81 -10.45 9.76
C TRP A 166 11.12 -11.21 9.61
N LYS A 167 12.17 -10.84 10.33
CA LYS A 167 13.45 -11.56 10.33
C LYS A 167 13.31 -13.03 10.66
N ASN A 168 12.45 -13.38 11.60
CA ASN A 168 12.24 -14.75 12.03
C ASN A 168 11.51 -15.62 11.00
N ILE A 169 10.54 -15.04 10.28
CA ILE A 169 9.68 -15.78 9.34
C ILE A 169 10.09 -15.62 7.87
N LYS A 170 10.90 -14.62 7.51
CA LYS A 170 11.31 -14.31 6.14
C LYS A 170 11.83 -15.52 5.37
N LYS A 171 12.57 -16.40 6.03
CA LYS A 171 13.14 -17.63 5.45
C LYS A 171 12.09 -18.62 4.93
N ASP A 172 10.85 -18.51 5.41
CA ASP A 172 9.76 -19.40 5.04
C ASP A 172 9.09 -18.98 3.70
N TYR A 173 9.48 -17.80 3.18
CA TYR A 173 8.97 -17.26 1.92
C TYR A 173 10.03 -17.31 0.82
N LYS A 174 9.60 -17.80 -0.35
CA LYS A 174 10.39 -17.73 -1.58
C LYS A 174 9.85 -16.62 -2.47
N TYR A 175 10.66 -15.62 -2.74
CA TYR A 175 10.30 -14.49 -3.59
C TYR A 175 11.54 -13.88 -4.24
N ASP A 176 11.33 -13.33 -5.42
CA ASP A 176 12.37 -12.59 -6.12
C ASP A 176 12.48 -11.16 -5.56
N LYS A 177 13.69 -10.64 -5.49
CA LYS A 177 13.90 -9.23 -5.19
C LYS A 177 13.44 -8.38 -6.37
N ILE A 178 12.74 -7.29 -6.06
CA ILE A 178 12.29 -6.32 -7.06
C ILE A 178 13.11 -5.04 -6.98
N CYS A 179 13.12 -4.28 -8.08
CA CYS A 179 13.68 -2.93 -8.08
C CYS A 179 12.68 -1.96 -7.42
N ILE A 180 13.15 -1.18 -6.46
CA ILE A 180 12.41 -0.08 -5.82
C ILE A 180 13.26 1.19 -6.00
N GLU A 181 12.74 2.18 -6.78
CA GLU A 181 13.42 3.47 -7.03
C GLU A 181 13.38 4.41 -5.82
#